data_3007d4150752e612d724c358ff7f083b
#
_entry.id   3007d4150752e612d724c358ff7f083b
#
_cell.length_a   1.000
_cell.length_b   1.000
_cell.length_c   1.000
_cell.angle_alpha   90.00
_cell.angle_beta   90.00
_cell.angle_gamma   90.00
#
_symmetry.space_group_name_H-M   'P 1'
#
loop_
_entity.id
_entity.type
_entity.pdbx_description
1 polymer ?
#
loop_
_entity_poly.entity_id
_entity_poly.type
_entity_poly.pdbx_seq_one_letter_code
_entity_poly.pdbx_strand_id
1 'polypeptide(L)'
;MEKHSLLYGVKAGDKVHYTYSVGLPVIKDTIEALRLTDEACGTTEGAAASMYYRVAVMARALTSLGDLPKEDITAELLMNALNDDDFDLIDAEIDAVKKKRMLPSPDLPDSEPSSSHSDDTASPNSK
;
A
#
# COMPACT_ATOMS: atom_id res chain seq x y z
N MET A 1 -10.73 5.28 11.25
CA MET A 1 -9.47 4.88 10.62
C MET A 1 -8.31 5.60 11.26
N GLU A 2 -7.25 4.87 11.48
CA GLU A 2 -6.11 5.39 12.21
C GLU A 2 -5.30 6.37 11.36
N LYS A 3 -4.89 7.48 11.94
CA LYS A 3 -4.10 8.48 11.24
C LYS A 3 -2.64 8.40 11.62
N HIS A 4 -1.78 8.65 10.64
CA HIS A 4 -0.34 8.61 10.80
C HIS A 4 0.26 9.91 10.28
N SER A 5 1.53 10.11 10.50
CA SER A 5 2.21 11.34 10.14
C SER A 5 3.44 11.05 9.29
N LEU A 6 3.59 11.79 8.21
CA LEU A 6 4.77 11.73 7.35
C LEU A 6 5.92 12.52 7.95
N LEU A 7 7.14 12.20 7.52
CA LEU A 7 8.33 12.93 7.95
C LEU A 7 8.50 14.24 7.18
N TYR A 8 8.40 14.16 5.85
CA TYR A 8 8.62 15.32 4.99
C TYR A 8 7.35 15.93 4.47
N GLY A 9 6.30 15.12 4.35
CA GLY A 9 5.02 15.57 3.87
C GLY A 9 4.92 15.54 2.35
N VAL A 10 3.73 15.81 1.86
CA VAL A 10 3.45 15.89 0.42
C VAL A 10 2.96 17.29 0.11
N LYS A 11 3.70 17.99 -0.74
CA LYS A 11 3.31 19.34 -1.13
C LYS A 11 2.33 19.27 -2.28
N ALA A 12 1.17 19.89 -2.08
CA ALA A 12 0.15 19.99 -3.12
C ALA A 12 -0.31 21.44 -3.13
N GLY A 13 -0.09 22.12 -4.25
CA GLY A 13 -0.34 23.55 -4.31
C GLY A 13 0.59 24.28 -3.36
N ASP A 14 0.04 25.09 -2.49
CA ASP A 14 0.82 25.88 -1.54
C ASP A 14 0.95 25.23 -0.19
N LYS A 15 0.40 24.04 -0.02
CA LYS A 15 0.29 23.42 1.30
C LYS A 15 1.02 22.08 1.32
N VAL A 16 1.67 21.81 2.45
CA VAL A 16 2.32 20.52 2.68
C VAL A 16 1.42 19.70 3.59
N HIS A 17 1.13 18.48 3.18
CA HIS A 17 0.23 17.59 3.93
C HIS A 17 1.06 16.50 4.61
N TYR A 18 0.82 16.31 5.89
CA TYR A 18 1.58 15.33 6.69
C TYR A 18 0.73 14.17 7.18
N THR A 19 -0.53 14.43 7.48
CA THR A 19 -1.39 13.43 8.09
C THR A 19 -2.02 12.54 7.03
N TYR A 20 -1.97 11.23 7.24
CA TYR A 20 -2.53 10.30 6.26
C TYR A 20 -3.16 9.11 6.96
N SER A 21 -3.99 8.41 6.22
CA SER A 21 -4.52 7.12 6.64
C SER A 21 -4.55 6.19 5.45
N VAL A 22 -4.49 4.89 5.72
CA VAL A 22 -4.45 3.88 4.66
C VAL A 22 -5.51 2.82 4.90
N GLY A 23 -5.94 2.21 3.81
CA GLY A 23 -6.81 1.06 3.85
C GLY A 23 -6.16 -0.12 3.16
N LEU A 24 -6.87 -1.22 3.09
CA LEU A 24 -6.39 -2.42 2.43
C LEU A 24 -6.72 -2.32 0.94
N PRO A 25 -5.71 -2.34 0.05
CA PRO A 25 -6.01 -2.36 -1.38
C PRO A 25 -6.68 -3.67 -1.77
N VAL A 26 -7.55 -3.60 -2.74
CA VAL A 26 -8.26 -4.77 -3.25
C VAL A 26 -7.91 -4.96 -4.72
N ILE A 27 -8.39 -6.04 -5.32
CA ILE A 27 -8.03 -6.40 -6.70
C ILE A 27 -8.36 -5.28 -7.68
N LYS A 28 -9.47 -4.60 -7.48
CA LYS A 28 -9.85 -3.47 -8.33
C LYS A 28 -8.76 -2.41 -8.35
N ASP A 29 -8.14 -2.17 -7.21
CA ASP A 29 -7.05 -1.20 -7.10
C ASP A 29 -5.84 -1.66 -7.88
N THR A 30 -5.54 -2.96 -7.84
CA THR A 30 -4.43 -3.54 -8.59
C THR A 30 -4.66 -3.40 -10.09
N ILE A 31 -5.87 -3.71 -10.55
CA ILE A 31 -6.20 -3.60 -11.97
C ILE A 31 -6.07 -2.16 -12.45
N GLU A 32 -6.59 -1.23 -11.67
CA GLU A 32 -6.50 0.18 -12.04
C GLU A 32 -5.04 0.64 -12.04
N ALA A 33 -4.25 0.18 -11.08
CA ALA A 33 -2.83 0.54 -11.03
C ALA A 33 -2.08 0.00 -12.25
N LEU A 34 -2.40 -1.21 -12.69
CA LEU A 34 -1.78 -1.77 -13.89
C LEU A 34 -2.17 -0.97 -15.13
N ARG A 35 -3.44 -0.58 -15.22
CA ARG A 35 -3.91 0.22 -16.34
C ARG A 35 -3.17 1.57 -16.41
N LEU A 36 -3.04 2.22 -15.26
CA LEU A 36 -2.34 3.50 -15.18
C LEU A 36 -0.86 3.34 -15.51
N THR A 37 -0.26 2.25 -15.06
CA THR A 37 1.16 1.98 -15.34
C THR A 37 1.39 1.83 -16.82
N ASP A 38 0.56 1.03 -17.48
CA ASP A 38 0.67 0.83 -18.92
C ASP A 38 0.49 2.14 -19.67
N GLU A 39 -0.47 2.94 -19.24
CA GLU A 39 -0.75 4.23 -19.86
C GLU A 39 0.43 5.19 -19.72
N ALA A 40 1.03 5.24 -18.54
CA ALA A 40 2.10 6.18 -18.24
C ALA A 40 3.45 5.72 -18.77
N CYS A 41 3.73 4.44 -18.74
CA CYS A 41 5.04 3.89 -19.05
C CYS A 41 5.10 3.17 -20.40
N GLY A 42 3.96 2.89 -21.00
CA GLY A 42 3.90 2.13 -22.25
C GLY A 42 4.09 0.64 -22.05
N THR A 43 4.25 0.19 -20.81
CA THR A 43 4.48 -1.21 -20.46
C THR A 43 4.20 -1.37 -18.97
N THR A 44 3.97 -2.62 -18.56
CA THR A 44 3.86 -2.95 -17.13
C THR A 44 5.11 -3.66 -16.63
N GLU A 45 6.15 -3.78 -17.48
CA GLU A 45 7.36 -4.51 -17.14
C GLU A 45 8.57 -3.59 -17.01
N GLY A 46 9.53 -4.02 -16.21
CA GLY A 46 10.74 -3.26 -15.98
C GLY A 46 10.70 -2.52 -14.66
N ALA A 47 11.87 -2.04 -14.25
CA ALA A 47 12.01 -1.43 -12.92
C ALA A 47 11.17 -0.15 -12.78
N ALA A 48 11.19 0.69 -13.80
CA ALA A 48 10.45 1.96 -13.73
C ALA A 48 8.95 1.72 -13.68
N ALA A 49 8.47 0.79 -14.52
CA ALA A 49 7.03 0.47 -14.51
C ALA A 49 6.62 -0.18 -13.20
N SER A 50 7.50 -1.04 -12.66
CA SER A 50 7.23 -1.68 -11.37
C SER A 50 7.10 -0.64 -10.25
N MET A 51 7.97 0.36 -10.27
CA MET A 51 7.89 1.43 -9.26
C MET A 51 6.63 2.26 -9.44
N TYR A 52 6.30 2.62 -10.68
CA TYR A 52 5.06 3.36 -10.93
C TYR A 52 3.86 2.58 -10.42
N TYR A 53 3.84 1.29 -10.69
CA TYR A 53 2.76 0.42 -10.24
C TYR A 53 2.60 0.48 -8.72
N ARG A 54 3.71 0.40 -7.99
CA ARG A 54 3.67 0.45 -6.53
C ARG A 54 3.09 1.78 -6.04
N VAL A 55 3.50 2.87 -6.68
CA VAL A 55 2.99 4.20 -6.32
C VAL A 55 1.50 4.30 -6.64
N ALA A 56 1.07 3.73 -7.77
CA ALA A 56 -0.34 3.77 -8.16
C ALA A 56 -1.21 2.99 -7.19
N VAL A 57 -0.75 1.82 -6.74
CA VAL A 57 -1.48 1.05 -5.74
C VAL A 57 -1.55 1.84 -4.43
N MET A 58 -0.44 2.46 -4.04
CA MET A 58 -0.39 3.26 -2.82
C MET A 58 -1.40 4.42 -2.87
N ALA A 59 -1.50 5.08 -4.02
CA ALA A 59 -2.45 6.18 -4.17
C ALA A 59 -3.88 5.71 -3.92
N ARG A 60 -4.19 4.49 -4.37
CA ARG A 60 -5.51 3.91 -4.14
C ARG A 60 -5.71 3.50 -2.69
N ALA A 61 -4.64 3.05 -2.03
CA ALA A 61 -4.72 2.59 -0.65
C ALA A 61 -4.81 3.74 0.34
N LEU A 62 -4.32 4.92 -0.02
CA LEU A 62 -4.43 6.11 0.82
C LEU A 62 -5.89 6.53 0.89
N THR A 63 -6.45 6.51 2.09
CA THR A 63 -7.84 6.92 2.29
C THR A 63 -7.95 8.40 2.63
N SER A 64 -6.84 8.99 3.09
CA SER A 64 -6.76 10.43 3.32
C SER A 64 -5.31 10.87 3.25
N LEU A 65 -5.11 12.12 2.88
CA LEU A 65 -3.80 12.75 2.88
C LEU A 65 -4.04 14.24 3.11
N GLY A 66 -3.83 14.68 4.36
CA GLY A 66 -4.14 16.05 4.75
C GLY A 66 -5.59 16.38 4.44
N ASP A 67 -5.78 17.52 3.82
CA ASP A 67 -7.11 18.00 3.45
C ASP A 67 -7.50 17.67 2.01
N LEU A 68 -6.66 16.93 1.30
CA LEU A 68 -6.91 16.69 -0.13
C LEU A 68 -8.14 15.83 -0.35
N PRO A 69 -8.99 16.18 -1.33
CA PRO A 69 -10.04 15.27 -1.75
C PRO A 69 -9.43 13.97 -2.26
N LYS A 70 -10.16 12.89 -2.13
CA LYS A 70 -9.66 11.58 -2.54
C LYS A 70 -9.24 11.58 -4.01
N GLU A 71 -9.97 12.25 -4.86
CA GLU A 71 -9.66 12.28 -6.30
C GLU A 71 -8.36 13.01 -6.61
N ASP A 72 -7.86 13.81 -5.68
CA ASP A 72 -6.58 14.51 -5.87
C ASP A 72 -5.39 13.68 -5.38
N ILE A 73 -5.64 12.58 -4.70
CA ILE A 73 -4.58 11.68 -4.24
C ILE A 73 -4.31 10.70 -5.38
N THR A 74 -3.40 11.09 -6.25
CA THR A 74 -3.13 10.35 -7.49
C THR A 74 -1.69 9.85 -7.53
N ALA A 75 -1.43 8.88 -8.41
CA ALA A 75 -0.07 8.41 -8.62
C ALA A 75 0.85 9.55 -9.05
N GLU A 76 0.34 10.44 -9.90
CA GLU A 76 1.13 11.60 -10.36
C GLU A 76 1.56 12.49 -9.21
N LEU A 77 0.64 12.80 -8.31
CA LEU A 77 0.96 13.62 -7.16
C LEU A 77 2.05 12.96 -6.31
N LEU A 78 1.89 11.67 -6.03
CA LEU A 78 2.85 10.97 -5.19
C LEU A 78 4.21 10.87 -5.87
N MET A 79 4.22 10.62 -7.17
CA MET A 79 5.49 10.53 -7.90
C MET A 79 6.27 11.83 -7.84
N ASN A 80 5.58 12.96 -7.85
CA ASN A 80 6.24 14.26 -7.91
C ASN A 80 6.56 14.82 -6.54
N ALA A 81 5.86 14.39 -5.51
CA ALA A 81 5.91 15.06 -4.22
C ALA A 81 6.27 14.16 -3.04
N LEU A 82 6.16 12.85 -3.19
CA LEU A 82 6.41 11.94 -2.07
C LEU A 82 7.88 11.53 -2.02
N ASN A 83 8.48 11.70 -0.86
CA ASN A 83 9.86 11.34 -0.63
C ASN A 83 9.97 9.82 -0.38
N ASP A 84 11.14 9.26 -0.69
CA ASP A 84 11.38 7.82 -0.52
C ASP A 84 11.13 7.34 0.90
N ASP A 85 11.57 8.10 1.88
CA ASP A 85 11.39 7.71 3.28
C ASP A 85 9.92 7.70 3.66
N ASP A 86 9.17 8.68 3.18
CA ASP A 86 7.74 8.73 3.43
C ASP A 86 7.01 7.63 2.68
N PHE A 87 7.48 7.29 1.49
CA PHE A 87 6.94 6.16 0.74
C PHE A 87 7.08 4.88 1.59
N ASP A 88 8.25 4.67 2.18
CA ASP A 88 8.48 3.49 3.01
C ASP A 88 7.59 3.47 4.24
N LEU A 89 7.34 4.64 4.83
CA LEU A 89 6.43 4.74 5.97
C LEU A 89 5.01 4.31 5.59
N ILE A 90 4.51 4.82 4.48
CA ILE A 90 3.16 4.48 4.03
C ILE A 90 3.07 2.99 3.70
N ASP A 91 4.10 2.48 3.00
CA ASP A 91 4.13 1.07 2.63
C ASP A 91 4.09 0.17 3.87
N ALA A 92 4.84 0.55 4.90
CA ALA A 92 4.85 -0.18 6.16
C ALA A 92 3.48 -0.17 6.83
N GLU A 93 2.75 0.94 6.75
CA GLU A 93 1.42 1.02 7.33
C GLU A 93 0.42 0.18 6.56
N ILE A 94 0.55 0.12 5.24
CA ILE A 94 -0.29 -0.77 4.44
C ILE A 94 -0.03 -2.21 4.83
N ASP A 95 1.25 -2.58 4.98
CA ASP A 95 1.62 -3.92 5.43
C ASP A 95 1.06 -4.23 6.81
N ALA A 96 1.05 -3.25 7.70
CA ALA A 96 0.48 -3.43 9.02
C ALA A 96 -1.01 -3.73 8.95
N VAL A 97 -1.73 -3.04 8.07
CA VAL A 97 -3.16 -3.30 7.86
C VAL A 97 -3.36 -4.70 7.30
N LYS A 98 -2.52 -5.11 6.35
CA LYS A 98 -2.60 -6.46 5.78
C LYS A 98 -2.39 -7.53 6.84
N LYS A 99 -1.37 -7.36 7.67
CA LYS A 99 -1.07 -8.31 8.73
C LYS A 99 -2.18 -8.40 9.75
N LYS A 100 -2.75 -7.26 10.10
CA LYS A 100 -3.85 -7.21 11.03
C LYS A 100 -5.05 -7.99 10.51
N ARG A 101 -5.32 -7.88 9.20
CA ARG A 101 -6.41 -8.60 8.56
C ARG A 101 -6.13 -10.09 8.42
N MET A 102 -4.85 -10.45 8.36
CA MET A 102 -4.45 -11.84 8.22
C MET A 102 -4.44 -12.60 9.52
N LEU A 103 -4.35 -11.91 10.66
CA LEU A 103 -4.30 -12.58 11.94
C LEU A 103 -5.60 -13.33 12.17
N PRO A 104 -5.51 -14.64 12.49
CA PRO A 104 -6.74 -15.40 12.76
C PRO A 104 -7.37 -14.93 14.05
N SER A 105 -8.68 -14.87 14.03
CA SER A 105 -9.43 -14.65 15.25
C SER A 105 -9.44 -15.95 16.05
N PRO A 106 -9.30 -15.89 17.36
CA PRO A 106 -9.41 -17.13 18.15
C PRO A 106 -10.74 -17.81 18.00
N ASP A 107 -11.74 -17.12 17.51
CA ASP A 107 -13.07 -17.68 17.33
C ASP A 107 -13.27 -18.38 16.01
N LEU A 108 -12.33 -18.26 15.08
CA LEU A 108 -12.50 -18.83 13.74
C LEU A 108 -12.24 -20.32 13.78
N PRO A 109 -13.24 -21.14 13.44
CA PRO A 109 -13.09 -22.58 13.54
C PRO A 109 -12.12 -23.18 12.53
N ASP A 110 -11.90 -22.51 11.41
CA ASP A 110 -11.02 -23.05 10.38
C ASP A 110 -9.60 -22.53 10.47
N SER A 111 -9.27 -21.81 11.52
CA SER A 111 -7.91 -21.32 11.63
C SER A 111 -7.04 -22.39 12.24
N GLU A 112 -6.36 -23.05 11.48
CA GLU A 112 -5.44 -23.99 11.97
C GLU A 112 -4.14 -23.74 11.41
N PRO A 113 -3.54 -24.11 11.81
CA PRO A 113 -2.50 -23.66 11.27
C PRO A 113 -1.72 -24.24 10.39
N SER A 114 -2.48 -24.53 10.50
CA SER A 114 -1.79 -24.72 10.24
C SER A 114 -0.90 -24.67 10.04
N SER A 115 -0.86 -24.82 9.85
CA SER A 115 0.01 -24.72 9.65
C SER A 115 0.70 -24.47 9.43
N SER A 116 0.68 -24.60 9.29
CA SER A 116 1.43 -24.46 9.10
C SER A 116 2.07 -24.13 8.90
N HIS A 117 2.09 -24.21 8.82
CA HIS A 117 2.84 -24.23 8.78
C HIS A 117 3.53 -24.00 8.55
N SER A 118 3.52 -24.09 8.41
CA SER A 118 4.27 -24.16 8.44
C SER A 118 4.92 -24.08 8.41
N ASP A 119 5.00 -24.31 8.33
CA ASP A 119 5.70 -24.53 8.49
C ASP A 119 6.37 -24.49 8.29
N ASP A 120 6.39 -24.66 8.11
CA ASP A 120 7.03 -24.91 8.15
C ASP A 120 7.66 -24.84 7.98
N THR A 121 7.62 -25.03 7.76
CA THR A 121 8.13 -25.31 7.87
C THR A 121 8.56 -25.54 7.92
N ALA A 122 8.46 -25.93 7.69
CA ALA A 122 8.83 -26.48 7.94
C ALA A 122 9.11 -26.83 7.87
N SER A 123 9.07 -27.16 7.59
CA SER A 123 9.34 -27.79 7.71
C SER A 123 9.57 -28.17 7.62
N PRO A 124 9.52 -28.65 7.47
CA PRO A 124 9.67 -29.30 7.55
C PRO A 124 9.84 -29.68 7.61
N ASN A 125 9.74 -30.01 7.51
CA ASN A 125 9.77 -30.44 7.79
C ASN A 125 9.84 -30.64 7.82
N SER A 126 9.82 -30.87 7.55
CA SER A 126 9.82 -31.18 7.76
C SER A 126 9.85 -31.37 7.88
N LYS A 127 9.80 -31.76 7.73
CA LYS A 127 9.79 -32.12 7.96
C LYS A 127 9.85 -32.35 8.18
#